data_5326b395c58a4e0ed3dcc0576a832686
#
_entry.id   5326b395c58a4e0ed3dcc0576a832686
#
_cell.length_a   1.000
_cell.length_b   1.000
_cell.length_c   1.000
_cell.angle_alpha   90.00
_cell.angle_beta   90.00
_cell.angle_gamma   90.00
#
_symmetry.space_group_name_H-M   'P 1'
#
loop_
_entity.id
_entity.type
_entity.pdbx_description
1 polymer ?
#
loop_
_entity_poly.entity_id
_entity_poly.type
_entity_poly.pdbx_seq_one_letter_code
_entity_poly.pdbx_strand_id
1 'polypeptide(L)'
;YCSLPSKAEGYPIITTEVLPQHLTFDETDVEREGVRLQMNPPVRYKKDKEILWQRIKDGTIQCIATDHAPHTLEAKAKGFPKAPSGMPGVETSLAVMLTHAKQGKCSIEDVVKWMSTNVADCYQMIGKGKLETGYDGDVILVDLENYATVKDENSWTRVGWNPFRGKELTGWTVLTIVDGIPVFERSPVSGQKGRLLVDKGAVGKPLLMGPWK
;
A
#
# COMPACT_ATOMS: atom_id res chain seq x y z
N TYR A 1 19.94 -9.83 -7.29
CA TYR A 1 20.90 -9.78 -6.16
C TYR A 1 20.24 -10.02 -4.79
N CYS A 2 18.96 -10.37 -4.68
CA CYS A 2 18.24 -10.17 -3.42
C CYS A 2 17.46 -11.35 -2.90
N SER A 3 17.80 -12.57 -3.18
CA SER A 3 17.09 -13.71 -2.59
C SER A 3 18.02 -14.85 -2.26
N LEU A 4 18.86 -14.59 -1.25
CA LEU A 4 19.53 -15.71 -0.59
C LEU A 4 18.55 -16.26 0.44
N PRO A 5 18.07 -17.51 0.32
CA PRO A 5 17.20 -18.10 1.32
C PRO A 5 17.91 -18.16 2.68
N SER A 6 17.19 -17.87 3.75
CA SER A 6 17.70 -18.12 5.09
C SER A 6 17.93 -19.63 5.24
N LYS A 7 19.03 -20.04 5.85
CA LYS A 7 19.41 -21.44 5.97
C LYS A 7 18.46 -22.27 6.83
N ALA A 8 17.62 -21.67 7.64
CA ALA A 8 16.86 -22.38 8.66
C ALA A 8 15.39 -22.62 8.34
N GLU A 9 14.71 -21.78 7.57
CA GLU A 9 13.24 -21.83 7.44
C GLU A 9 12.69 -21.40 6.07
N GLY A 10 13.51 -21.30 5.02
CA GLY A 10 13.04 -20.94 3.68
C GLY A 10 12.78 -19.44 3.47
N TYR A 11 13.06 -18.59 4.45
CA TYR A 11 12.97 -17.13 4.30
C TYR A 11 14.25 -16.55 3.72
N PRO A 12 14.16 -15.53 2.86
CA PRO A 12 15.34 -14.86 2.36
C PRO A 12 16.05 -14.08 3.48
N ILE A 13 17.39 -14.14 3.52
CA ILE A 13 18.21 -13.33 4.45
C ILE A 13 18.05 -11.84 4.14
N ILE A 14 17.89 -11.50 2.86
CA ILE A 14 17.63 -10.15 2.37
C ILE A 14 16.25 -10.14 1.77
N THR A 15 15.39 -9.27 2.27
CA THR A 15 14.04 -9.04 1.74
C THR A 15 14.00 -7.76 0.93
N THR A 16 13.13 -7.73 -0.05
CA THR A 16 12.91 -6.56 -0.90
C THR A 16 11.43 -6.23 -0.97
N GLU A 17 11.15 -4.96 -1.23
CA GLU A 17 9.79 -4.47 -1.38
C GLU A 17 9.62 -3.68 -2.67
N VAL A 18 8.38 -3.58 -3.13
CA VAL A 18 7.97 -2.75 -4.27
C VAL A 18 6.78 -1.89 -3.87
N LEU A 19 6.62 -0.77 -4.54
CA LEU A 19 5.57 0.18 -4.24
C LEU A 19 4.44 0.08 -5.27
N PRO A 20 3.16 0.27 -4.87
CA PRO A 20 2.03 0.30 -5.81
C PRO A 20 2.23 1.31 -6.94
N GLN A 21 2.91 2.44 -6.68
CA GLN A 21 3.24 3.46 -7.66
C GLN A 21 4.10 2.89 -8.79
N HIS A 22 5.16 2.13 -8.46
CA HIS A 22 6.05 1.51 -9.44
C HIS A 22 5.39 0.37 -10.23
N LEU A 23 4.36 -0.27 -9.65
CA LEU A 23 3.55 -1.30 -10.33
C LEU A 23 2.45 -0.69 -11.20
N THR A 24 2.17 0.62 -11.09
CA THR A 24 1.06 1.28 -11.76
C THR A 24 1.53 2.27 -12.81
N PHE A 25 2.42 3.18 -12.44
CA PHE A 25 2.87 4.28 -13.28
C PHE A 25 4.09 3.93 -14.12
N ASP A 26 4.27 4.65 -15.21
CA ASP A 26 5.44 4.61 -16.08
C ASP A 26 5.82 6.02 -16.58
N GLU A 27 6.77 6.10 -17.51
CA GLU A 27 7.26 7.36 -18.06
C GLU A 27 6.17 8.25 -18.63
N THR A 28 5.15 7.67 -19.25
CA THR A 28 4.04 8.44 -19.86
C THR A 28 3.15 9.10 -18.81
N ASP A 29 2.98 8.44 -17.67
CA ASP A 29 2.29 9.01 -16.51
C ASP A 29 3.11 10.17 -15.92
N VAL A 30 4.45 10.01 -15.82
CA VAL A 30 5.35 11.05 -15.31
C VAL A 30 5.34 12.27 -16.21
N GLU A 31 5.34 12.12 -17.54
CA GLU A 31 5.21 13.22 -18.49
C GLU A 31 3.90 13.99 -18.30
N ARG A 32 2.79 13.29 -18.03
CA ARG A 32 1.48 13.92 -17.84
C ARG A 32 1.31 14.58 -16.47
N GLU A 33 1.71 13.90 -15.39
CA GLU A 33 1.46 14.33 -14.00
C GLU A 33 2.61 15.16 -13.41
N GLY A 34 3.79 15.14 -14.05
CA GLY A 34 4.95 15.92 -13.67
C GLY A 34 5.42 15.62 -12.24
N VAL A 35 5.68 16.69 -11.50
CA VAL A 35 6.24 16.62 -10.13
C VAL A 35 5.35 15.88 -9.12
N ARG A 36 4.08 15.68 -9.40
CA ARG A 36 3.22 14.85 -8.53
C ARG A 36 3.74 13.40 -8.45
N LEU A 37 4.34 12.89 -9.53
CA LEU A 37 4.95 11.55 -9.56
C LEU A 37 6.46 11.55 -9.33
N GLN A 38 7.05 12.70 -8.96
CA GLN A 38 8.46 12.77 -8.59
C GLN A 38 8.69 12.12 -7.23
N MET A 39 9.46 11.05 -7.21
CA MET A 39 9.82 10.25 -6.04
C MET A 39 11.20 9.62 -6.18
N ASN A 40 11.72 9.02 -5.13
CA ASN A 40 12.93 8.20 -5.12
C ASN A 40 12.64 6.86 -4.43
N PRO A 41 12.97 5.72 -5.07
CA PRO A 41 13.43 5.57 -6.46
C PRO A 41 12.40 6.12 -7.45
N PRO A 42 12.81 6.70 -8.58
CA PRO A 42 11.87 7.32 -9.51
C PRO A 42 11.04 6.28 -10.27
N VAL A 43 9.83 6.66 -10.65
CA VAL A 43 9.04 5.92 -11.64
C VAL A 43 9.83 5.89 -12.95
N ARG A 44 9.97 4.70 -13.53
CA ARG A 44 10.77 4.43 -14.72
C ARG A 44 9.92 3.96 -15.89
N TYR A 45 10.53 3.24 -16.81
CA TYR A 45 9.94 2.82 -18.07
C TYR A 45 8.93 1.68 -17.90
N LYS A 46 8.02 1.54 -18.86
CA LYS A 46 7.04 0.46 -18.89
C LYS A 46 7.67 -0.92 -18.73
N LYS A 47 8.84 -1.16 -19.38
CA LYS A 47 9.58 -2.41 -19.23
C LYS A 47 10.01 -2.71 -17.79
N ASP A 48 10.39 -1.66 -17.03
CA ASP A 48 10.81 -1.83 -15.63
C ASP A 48 9.60 -2.22 -14.76
N LYS A 49 8.45 -1.61 -15.01
CA LYS A 49 7.17 -1.97 -14.39
C LYS A 49 6.81 -3.45 -14.66
N GLU A 50 6.96 -3.91 -15.90
CA GLU A 50 6.71 -5.31 -16.27
C GLU A 50 7.66 -6.28 -15.54
N ILE A 51 8.94 -5.93 -15.41
CA ILE A 51 9.91 -6.70 -14.65
C ILE A 51 9.55 -6.75 -13.16
N LEU A 52 9.16 -5.62 -12.56
CA LEU A 52 8.74 -5.59 -11.16
C LEU A 52 7.53 -6.51 -10.91
N TRP A 53 6.55 -6.54 -11.82
CA TRP A 53 5.43 -7.48 -11.75
C TRP A 53 5.88 -8.95 -11.82
N GLN A 54 6.89 -9.27 -12.65
CA GLN A 54 7.45 -10.62 -12.69
C GLN A 54 8.15 -10.97 -11.37
N ARG A 55 8.93 -10.04 -10.80
CA ARG A 55 9.72 -10.27 -9.58
C ARG A 55 8.89 -10.41 -8.32
N ILE A 56 7.76 -9.74 -8.22
CA ILE A 56 6.85 -9.97 -7.08
C ILE A 56 6.11 -11.30 -7.23
N LYS A 57 5.77 -11.71 -8.44
CA LYS A 57 5.10 -13.00 -8.70
C LYS A 57 6.02 -14.20 -8.47
N ASP A 58 7.29 -14.11 -8.84
CA ASP A 58 8.28 -15.19 -8.66
C ASP A 58 8.87 -15.23 -7.25
N GLY A 59 8.49 -14.28 -6.37
CA GLY A 59 8.93 -14.21 -4.99
C GLY A 59 10.30 -13.57 -4.77
N THR A 60 10.94 -13.05 -5.82
CA THR A 60 12.17 -12.25 -5.69
C THR A 60 11.92 -10.99 -4.88
N ILE A 61 10.73 -10.37 -5.04
CA ILE A 61 10.22 -9.29 -4.20
C ILE A 61 9.16 -9.90 -3.28
N GLN A 62 9.28 -9.68 -1.97
CA GLN A 62 8.44 -10.32 -0.96
C GLN A 62 7.23 -9.48 -0.58
N CYS A 63 7.40 -8.16 -0.48
CA CYS A 63 6.43 -7.27 0.15
C CYS A 63 6.05 -6.09 -0.74
N ILE A 64 4.87 -5.55 -0.45
CA ILE A 64 4.43 -4.25 -0.94
C ILE A 64 4.49 -3.26 0.21
N ALA A 65 5.24 -2.18 0.01
CA ALA A 65 5.32 -1.03 0.90
C ALA A 65 4.72 0.21 0.20
N THR A 66 4.66 1.35 0.86
CA THR A 66 4.06 2.56 0.28
C THR A 66 5.05 3.69 0.04
N ASP A 67 6.15 3.71 0.80
CA ASP A 67 7.05 4.87 0.85
C ASP A 67 6.26 6.18 1.00
N HIS A 68 5.34 6.20 1.99
CA HIS A 68 4.46 7.33 2.22
C HIS A 68 5.25 8.56 2.66
N ALA A 69 5.64 9.40 1.72
CA ALA A 69 6.42 10.61 1.91
C ALA A 69 5.67 11.85 1.37
N PRO A 70 4.60 12.31 2.07
CA PRO A 70 3.75 13.39 1.58
C PRO A 70 4.45 14.74 1.69
N HIS A 71 4.37 15.53 0.61
CA HIS A 71 4.78 16.92 0.56
C HIS A 71 3.61 17.77 0.08
N THR A 72 3.54 19.03 0.51
CA THR A 72 2.48 19.95 0.08
C THR A 72 2.55 20.21 -1.42
N LEU A 73 1.39 20.50 -2.04
CA LEU A 73 1.38 20.88 -3.46
C LEU A 73 2.20 22.14 -3.73
N GLU A 74 2.27 23.07 -2.78
CA GLU A 74 3.13 24.24 -2.84
C GLU A 74 4.61 23.87 -2.94
N ALA A 75 5.07 22.92 -2.09
CA ALA A 75 6.44 22.42 -2.15
C ALA A 75 6.72 21.71 -3.48
N LYS A 76 5.77 20.91 -3.97
CA LYS A 76 5.85 20.23 -5.27
C LYS A 76 5.86 21.20 -6.45
N ALA A 77 5.14 22.34 -6.36
CA ALA A 77 5.07 23.37 -7.40
C ALA A 77 6.40 24.07 -7.71
N LYS A 78 7.43 23.87 -6.88
CA LYS A 78 8.79 24.38 -7.17
C LYS A 78 9.40 23.78 -8.43
N GLY A 79 8.82 22.74 -8.97
CA GLY A 79 9.27 22.09 -10.20
C GLY A 79 10.57 21.30 -10.04
N PHE A 80 10.85 20.42 -11.01
CA PHE A 80 12.11 19.69 -11.04
C PHE A 80 13.29 20.65 -11.30
N PRO A 81 14.45 20.50 -10.63
CA PRO A 81 14.79 19.51 -9.59
C PRO A 81 14.51 19.99 -8.15
N LYS A 82 13.89 21.16 -7.96
CA LYS A 82 13.69 21.79 -6.64
C LYS A 82 12.52 21.21 -5.85
N ALA A 83 11.56 20.57 -6.52
CA ALA A 83 10.46 19.89 -5.86
C ALA A 83 10.98 18.71 -5.02
N PRO A 84 10.50 18.53 -3.79
CA PRO A 84 10.90 17.39 -2.98
C PRO A 84 10.38 16.08 -3.60
N SER A 85 11.20 15.02 -3.53
CA SER A 85 10.81 13.67 -3.93
C SER A 85 9.90 13.05 -2.88
N GLY A 86 8.84 12.36 -3.32
CA GLY A 86 7.88 11.69 -2.46
C GLY A 86 6.43 12.04 -2.77
N MET A 87 5.55 11.14 -2.37
CA MET A 87 4.10 11.28 -2.57
C MET A 87 3.33 10.54 -1.46
N PRO A 88 2.05 10.89 -1.19
CA PRO A 88 1.21 10.09 -0.32
C PRO A 88 0.87 8.74 -0.96
N GLY A 89 0.88 7.65 -0.17
CA GLY A 89 0.65 6.29 -0.68
C GLY A 89 -0.22 5.40 0.21
N VAL A 90 -0.24 5.62 1.53
CA VAL A 90 -0.88 4.70 2.49
C VAL A 90 -2.36 4.50 2.22
N GLU A 91 -3.09 5.57 1.94
CA GLU A 91 -4.56 5.55 1.86
C GLU A 91 -5.10 4.72 0.70
N THR A 92 -4.39 4.70 -0.42
CA THR A 92 -4.87 4.06 -1.66
C THR A 92 -4.16 2.76 -2.01
N SER A 93 -3.10 2.39 -1.27
CA SER A 93 -2.24 1.25 -1.62
C SER A 93 -3.03 -0.05 -1.81
N LEU A 94 -3.94 -0.38 -0.88
CA LEU A 94 -4.75 -1.60 -0.96
C LEU A 94 -5.71 -1.56 -2.14
N ALA A 95 -6.45 -0.46 -2.33
CA ALA A 95 -7.39 -0.33 -3.43
C ALA A 95 -6.69 -0.37 -4.81
N VAL A 96 -5.48 0.18 -4.92
CA VAL A 96 -4.64 0.07 -6.13
C VAL A 96 -4.31 -1.39 -6.41
N MET A 97 -3.87 -2.15 -5.42
CA MET A 97 -3.51 -3.56 -5.60
C MET A 97 -4.73 -4.44 -5.88
N LEU A 98 -5.87 -4.18 -5.23
CA LEU A 98 -7.13 -4.88 -5.53
C LEU A 98 -7.67 -4.53 -6.93
N THR A 99 -7.46 -3.31 -7.39
CA THR A 99 -7.74 -2.92 -8.78
C THR A 99 -6.89 -3.74 -9.76
N HIS A 100 -5.60 -3.93 -9.46
CA HIS A 100 -4.74 -4.80 -10.26
C HIS A 100 -5.18 -6.26 -10.21
N ALA A 101 -5.69 -6.75 -9.07
CA ALA A 101 -6.26 -8.10 -8.97
C ALA A 101 -7.52 -8.22 -9.85
N LYS A 102 -8.44 -7.26 -9.80
CA LYS A 102 -9.63 -7.23 -10.68
C LYS A 102 -9.27 -7.19 -12.17
N GLN A 103 -8.13 -6.59 -12.52
CA GLN A 103 -7.57 -6.58 -13.88
C GLN A 103 -6.85 -7.89 -14.26
N GLY A 104 -6.82 -8.89 -13.38
CA GLY A 104 -6.17 -10.18 -13.61
C GLY A 104 -4.65 -10.18 -13.57
N LYS A 105 -4.03 -9.13 -13.02
CA LYS A 105 -2.57 -9.07 -12.86
C LYS A 105 -2.05 -9.94 -11.71
N CYS A 106 -2.86 -10.17 -10.69
CA CYS A 106 -2.58 -11.02 -9.54
C CYS A 106 -3.91 -11.52 -8.95
N SER A 107 -3.86 -12.40 -7.96
CA SER A 107 -5.03 -12.80 -7.20
C SER A 107 -5.23 -11.94 -5.94
N ILE A 108 -6.38 -12.07 -5.29
CA ILE A 108 -6.64 -11.41 -3.99
C ILE A 108 -5.71 -12.00 -2.93
N GLU A 109 -5.49 -13.30 -2.97
CA GLU A 109 -4.57 -14.03 -2.08
C GLU A 109 -3.13 -13.52 -2.22
N ASP A 110 -2.69 -13.19 -3.45
CA ASP A 110 -1.39 -12.55 -3.68
C ASP A 110 -1.33 -11.19 -2.98
N VAL A 111 -2.38 -10.37 -3.08
CA VAL A 111 -2.43 -9.06 -2.41
C VAL A 111 -2.34 -9.23 -0.90
N VAL A 112 -3.11 -10.16 -0.31
CA VAL A 112 -3.04 -10.48 1.13
C VAL A 112 -1.64 -10.95 1.52
N LYS A 113 -1.06 -11.84 0.73
CA LYS A 113 0.29 -12.35 0.96
C LYS A 113 1.32 -11.23 0.97
N TRP A 114 1.33 -10.37 -0.05
CA TRP A 114 2.34 -9.31 -0.22
C TRP A 114 2.18 -8.13 0.75
N MET A 115 0.95 -7.81 1.18
CA MET A 115 0.66 -6.64 2.01
C MET A 115 0.43 -6.97 3.49
N SER A 116 0.31 -8.25 3.86
CA SER A 116 0.04 -8.68 5.22
C SER A 116 0.95 -9.83 5.66
N THR A 117 0.74 -11.04 5.15
CA THR A 117 1.45 -12.24 5.64
C THR A 117 2.96 -12.11 5.49
N ASN A 118 3.45 -11.81 4.29
CA ASN A 118 4.88 -11.67 4.04
C ASN A 118 5.50 -10.52 4.85
N VAL A 119 4.77 -9.43 5.05
CA VAL A 119 5.23 -8.30 5.88
C VAL A 119 5.42 -8.77 7.32
N ALA A 120 4.43 -9.46 7.89
CA ALA A 120 4.53 -9.99 9.24
C ALA A 120 5.70 -10.98 9.37
N ASP A 121 5.88 -11.86 8.40
CA ASP A 121 6.98 -12.83 8.38
C ASP A 121 8.35 -12.15 8.22
N CYS A 122 8.50 -11.20 7.30
CA CYS A 122 9.75 -10.46 7.08
C CYS A 122 10.21 -9.71 8.33
N TYR A 123 9.28 -9.11 9.06
CA TYR A 123 9.57 -8.37 10.29
C TYR A 123 9.41 -9.21 11.56
N GLN A 124 9.09 -10.51 11.44
CA GLN A 124 8.85 -11.43 12.57
C GLN A 124 7.84 -10.87 13.58
N MET A 125 6.76 -10.30 13.09
CA MET A 125 5.70 -9.72 13.92
C MET A 125 4.90 -10.83 14.60
N ILE A 126 4.88 -10.83 15.93
CA ILE A 126 4.15 -11.81 16.72
C ILE A 126 2.66 -11.46 16.70
N GLY A 127 1.79 -12.43 16.41
CA GLY A 127 0.34 -12.27 16.42
C GLY A 127 -0.26 -11.48 15.25
N LYS A 128 0.51 -11.24 14.17
CA LYS A 128 0.07 -10.46 13.00
C LYS A 128 0.13 -11.28 11.71
N GLY A 129 -0.57 -10.80 10.68
CA GLY A 129 -0.47 -11.32 9.31
C GLY A 129 -1.36 -12.50 8.98
N LYS A 130 -2.14 -13.03 9.93
CA LYS A 130 -3.04 -14.17 9.74
C LYS A 130 -4.35 -13.99 10.49
N LEU A 131 -5.40 -14.65 9.98
CA LEU A 131 -6.71 -14.77 10.64
C LEU A 131 -6.80 -16.18 11.28
N GLU A 132 -6.12 -16.35 12.41
CA GLU A 132 -6.07 -17.62 13.16
C GLU A 132 -6.30 -17.36 14.65
N THR A 133 -6.79 -18.38 15.37
CA THR A 133 -6.95 -18.31 16.83
C THR A 133 -5.61 -18.04 17.49
N GLY A 134 -5.54 -17.02 18.36
CA GLY A 134 -4.33 -16.59 19.04
C GLY A 134 -3.60 -15.41 18.37
N TYR A 135 -4.07 -14.99 17.20
CA TYR A 135 -3.63 -13.75 16.54
C TYR A 135 -4.44 -12.56 17.02
N ASP A 136 -3.86 -11.37 16.87
CA ASP A 136 -4.53 -10.13 17.22
C ASP A 136 -5.76 -9.88 16.35
N GLY A 137 -6.77 -9.25 16.93
CA GLY A 137 -8.02 -8.91 16.26
C GLY A 137 -7.92 -7.70 15.34
N ASP A 138 -6.86 -7.62 14.53
CA ASP A 138 -6.65 -6.59 13.52
C ASP A 138 -7.18 -7.06 12.18
N VAL A 139 -8.34 -6.56 11.80
CA VAL A 139 -9.09 -7.04 10.63
C VAL A 139 -9.60 -5.87 9.82
N ILE A 140 -9.55 -6.01 8.49
CA ILE A 140 -10.25 -5.13 7.57
C ILE A 140 -11.33 -5.89 6.81
N LEU A 141 -12.46 -5.24 6.58
CA LEU A 141 -13.46 -5.69 5.62
C LEU A 141 -13.34 -4.86 4.36
N VAL A 142 -13.33 -5.53 3.22
CA VAL A 142 -13.18 -4.91 1.91
C VAL A 142 -14.38 -5.25 1.05
N ASP A 143 -14.97 -4.24 0.43
CA ASP A 143 -15.98 -4.43 -0.60
C ASP A 143 -15.31 -4.42 -1.97
N LEU A 144 -15.21 -5.61 -2.59
CA LEU A 144 -14.54 -5.80 -3.88
C LEU A 144 -15.31 -5.21 -5.05
N GLU A 145 -16.61 -4.98 -4.89
CA GLU A 145 -17.47 -4.37 -5.91
C GLU A 145 -17.58 -2.85 -5.76
N ASN A 146 -17.15 -2.30 -4.62
CA ASN A 146 -17.14 -0.86 -4.40
C ASN A 146 -16.01 -0.23 -5.22
N TYR A 147 -16.37 0.66 -6.11
CA TYR A 147 -15.43 1.43 -6.92
C TYR A 147 -15.63 2.92 -6.70
N ALA A 148 -14.56 3.67 -6.76
CA ALA A 148 -14.61 5.13 -6.66
C ALA A 148 -13.45 5.78 -7.42
N THR A 149 -13.73 6.92 -8.03
CA THR A 149 -12.67 7.77 -8.57
C THR A 149 -11.95 8.47 -7.43
N VAL A 150 -10.64 8.35 -7.41
CA VAL A 150 -9.80 9.05 -6.42
C VAL A 150 -9.86 10.54 -6.66
N LYS A 151 -10.20 11.28 -5.61
CA LYS A 151 -10.30 12.73 -5.62
C LYS A 151 -9.45 13.34 -4.51
N ASP A 152 -8.76 14.42 -4.80
CA ASP A 152 -7.90 15.12 -3.82
C ASP A 152 -8.70 15.55 -2.58
N GLU A 153 -9.93 16.05 -2.75
CA GLU A 153 -10.81 16.51 -1.66
C GLU A 153 -11.25 15.41 -0.70
N ASN A 154 -11.18 14.14 -1.13
CA ASN A 154 -11.53 12.99 -0.29
C ASN A 154 -10.32 12.40 0.46
N SER A 155 -9.12 12.94 0.25
CA SER A 155 -7.92 12.45 0.92
C SER A 155 -7.92 12.72 2.42
N TRP A 156 -7.48 11.75 3.20
CA TRP A 156 -7.25 11.88 4.63
C TRP A 156 -5.86 12.46 4.96
N THR A 157 -4.91 12.34 4.02
CA THR A 157 -3.58 12.92 4.19
C THR A 157 -3.66 14.43 4.38
N ARG A 158 -2.85 14.97 5.29
CA ARG A 158 -2.82 16.41 5.60
C ARG A 158 -2.40 17.28 4.41
N VAL A 159 -1.72 16.70 3.42
CA VAL A 159 -1.28 17.44 2.23
C VAL A 159 -2.40 17.62 1.19
N GLY A 160 -3.56 16.95 1.38
CA GLY A 160 -4.78 17.18 0.61
C GLY A 160 -4.69 16.79 -0.86
N TRP A 161 -3.85 15.83 -1.23
CA TRP A 161 -3.75 15.33 -2.61
C TRP A 161 -3.34 13.86 -2.65
N ASN A 162 -3.57 13.21 -3.81
CA ASN A 162 -3.25 11.82 -4.04
C ASN A 162 -2.64 11.62 -5.44
N PRO A 163 -1.58 10.81 -5.60
CA PRO A 163 -0.96 10.56 -6.91
C PRO A 163 -1.86 9.78 -7.88
N PHE A 164 -2.84 9.06 -7.35
CA PHE A 164 -3.82 8.31 -8.14
C PHE A 164 -5.08 9.12 -8.51
N ARG A 165 -5.09 10.43 -8.25
CA ARG A 165 -6.20 11.32 -8.61
C ARG A 165 -6.71 11.07 -10.04
N GLY A 166 -8.03 10.98 -10.18
CA GLY A 166 -8.71 10.71 -11.44
C GLY A 166 -8.75 9.24 -11.87
N LYS A 167 -8.01 8.35 -11.19
CA LYS A 167 -8.12 6.90 -11.44
C LYS A 167 -9.32 6.33 -10.70
N GLU A 168 -10.06 5.45 -11.36
CA GLU A 168 -11.08 4.64 -10.72
C GLU A 168 -10.41 3.42 -10.09
N LEU A 169 -10.60 3.27 -8.78
CA LEU A 169 -10.09 2.13 -8.01
C LEU A 169 -11.25 1.33 -7.45
N THR A 170 -11.05 0.02 -7.31
CA THR A 170 -12.00 -0.92 -6.70
C THR A 170 -11.43 -1.54 -5.43
N GLY A 171 -12.27 -2.21 -4.64
CA GLY A 171 -11.82 -2.92 -3.44
C GLY A 171 -11.49 -1.97 -2.29
N TRP A 172 -12.41 -1.09 -1.97
CA TRP A 172 -12.22 -0.16 -0.85
C TRP A 172 -12.52 -0.80 0.49
N THR A 173 -11.69 -0.49 1.48
CA THR A 173 -11.94 -0.87 2.87
C THR A 173 -13.22 -0.19 3.36
N VAL A 174 -14.16 -0.99 3.85
CA VAL A 174 -15.43 -0.51 4.41
C VAL A 174 -15.43 -0.51 5.94
N LEU A 175 -14.62 -1.34 6.58
CA LEU A 175 -14.43 -1.37 8.02
C LEU A 175 -12.99 -1.69 8.37
N THR A 176 -12.45 -1.00 9.36
CA THR A 176 -11.15 -1.34 9.98
C THR A 176 -11.37 -1.62 11.45
N ILE A 177 -10.85 -2.75 11.92
CA ILE A 177 -10.87 -3.20 13.31
C ILE A 177 -9.42 -3.29 13.78
N VAL A 178 -9.13 -2.74 14.94
CA VAL A 178 -7.82 -2.80 15.60
C VAL A 178 -8.01 -3.37 17.00
N ASP A 179 -7.30 -4.44 17.33
CA ASP A 179 -7.41 -5.14 18.62
C ASP A 179 -8.88 -5.49 18.98
N GLY A 180 -9.66 -5.90 17.97
CA GLY A 180 -11.08 -6.22 18.13
C GLY A 180 -12.04 -5.01 18.18
N ILE A 181 -11.53 -3.79 18.10
CA ILE A 181 -12.33 -2.56 18.21
C ILE A 181 -12.48 -1.94 16.81
N PRO A 182 -13.72 -1.71 16.32
CA PRO A 182 -13.96 -0.97 15.08
C PRO A 182 -13.46 0.47 15.21
N VAL A 183 -12.57 0.89 14.32
CA VAL A 183 -11.93 2.23 14.37
C VAL A 183 -12.28 3.12 13.19
N PHE A 184 -12.67 2.53 12.08
CA PHE A 184 -13.02 3.26 10.86
C PHE A 184 -14.11 2.52 10.10
N GLU A 185 -15.03 3.28 9.54
CA GLU A 185 -15.99 2.76 8.56
C GLU A 185 -16.12 3.68 7.35
N ARG A 186 -16.45 3.10 6.21
CA ARG A 186 -16.78 3.79 4.96
C ARG A 186 -18.19 3.43 4.55
N SER A 187 -18.96 4.43 4.15
CA SER A 187 -20.26 4.18 3.53
C SER A 187 -20.13 3.28 2.29
N PRO A 188 -21.04 2.33 2.07
CA PRO A 188 -21.08 1.55 0.83
C PRO A 188 -21.43 2.42 -0.39
N VAL A 189 -21.85 3.67 -0.19
CA VAL A 189 -22.08 4.61 -1.29
C VAL A 189 -20.73 5.03 -1.88
N SER A 190 -20.53 4.72 -3.17
CA SER A 190 -19.32 5.03 -3.92
C SER A 190 -18.92 6.51 -3.79
N GLY A 191 -17.63 6.74 -3.57
CA GLY A 191 -17.04 8.08 -3.57
C GLY A 191 -17.17 8.86 -2.25
N GLN A 192 -17.80 8.32 -1.21
CA GLN A 192 -17.86 8.99 0.08
C GLN A 192 -16.60 8.76 0.90
N LYS A 193 -16.14 9.82 1.58
CA LYS A 193 -15.10 9.75 2.59
C LYS A 193 -15.61 8.96 3.80
N GLY A 194 -14.86 7.96 4.25
CA GLY A 194 -15.18 7.23 5.48
C GLY A 194 -15.09 8.10 6.73
N ARG A 195 -15.46 7.55 7.87
CA ARG A 195 -15.38 8.24 9.18
C ARG A 195 -14.61 7.41 10.20
N LEU A 196 -14.00 8.08 11.15
CA LEU A 196 -13.46 7.45 12.35
C LEU A 196 -14.58 7.13 13.32
N LEU A 197 -14.48 5.96 13.94
CA LEU A 197 -15.45 5.48 14.96
C LEU A 197 -14.94 5.69 16.39
N VAL A 198 -13.68 6.07 16.54
CA VAL A 198 -13.04 6.31 17.84
C VAL A 198 -12.63 7.77 17.94
N ASP A 199 -12.99 8.40 19.06
CA ASP A 199 -12.44 9.67 19.45
C ASP A 199 -10.99 9.49 19.91
N LYS A 200 -10.17 10.50 19.78
CA LYS A 200 -8.76 10.68 20.12
C LYS A 200 -8.17 9.72 21.20
N GLY A 201 -8.22 8.43 20.95
CA GLY A 201 -7.58 7.43 21.81
C GLY A 201 -6.85 6.42 20.94
N ALA A 202 -5.58 6.18 21.20
CA ALA A 202 -4.86 5.11 20.53
C ALA A 202 -5.47 3.77 20.95
N VAL A 203 -5.97 3.00 20.00
CA VAL A 203 -6.52 1.66 20.22
C VAL A 203 -5.44 0.60 19.96
N GLY A 204 -4.40 0.97 19.19
CA GLY A 204 -3.31 0.07 18.85
C GLY A 204 -2.35 -0.16 19.99
N LYS A 205 -1.72 -1.34 20.00
CA LYS A 205 -0.64 -1.72 20.92
C LYS A 205 0.70 -1.69 20.19
N PRO A 206 1.83 -1.55 20.91
CA PRO A 206 3.16 -1.74 20.33
C PRO A 206 3.29 -3.13 19.71
N LEU A 207 3.88 -3.20 18.52
CA LEU A 207 4.16 -4.47 17.86
C LEU A 207 5.23 -5.25 18.63
N LEU A 208 5.00 -6.53 18.83
CA LEU A 208 5.99 -7.45 19.37
C LEU A 208 6.71 -8.11 18.18
N MET A 209 8.03 -8.05 18.22
CA MET A 209 8.90 -8.68 17.22
C MET A 209 9.56 -9.92 17.84
N GLY A 210 9.62 -10.99 17.07
CA GLY A 210 10.40 -12.16 17.44
C GLY A 210 11.90 -11.88 17.38
N PRO A 211 12.74 -12.71 18.03
CA PRO A 211 14.17 -12.59 17.91
C PRO A 211 14.61 -12.86 16.46
N TRP A 212 15.45 -12.00 15.94
CA TRP A 212 16.12 -12.23 14.67
C TRP A 212 17.03 -13.48 14.83
N LYS A 213 16.69 -14.54 14.11
CA LYS A 213 17.44 -15.79 14.13
C LYS A 213 18.52 -15.80 13.04
#